data_d4de67f2b95dd910c873f57a081c9333
#
_entry.id   d4de67f2b95dd910c873f57a081c9333
#
_cell.length_a   1.000
_cell.length_b   1.000
_cell.length_c   1.000
_cell.angle_alpha   90.00
_cell.angle_beta   90.00
_cell.angle_gamma   90.00
#
_symmetry.space_group_name_H-M   'P 1'
#
loop_
_entity.id
_entity.type
_entity.pdbx_description
1 polymer ?
#
loop_
_entity_poly.entity_id
_entity_poly.type
_entity_poly.pdbx_seq_one_letter_code
_entity_poly.pdbx_strand_id
1 'polypeptide(L)'
;MIGKHKLELDTPCLVIDKNKLINNIEMMQKFAAAKSKQVRPHAKTHKCVEICQLQLNAGSIGISITKPAEAYELAKAKIRHLLITSPIVTKHKLATLAKILKLAPETMIVVDSEANLAQLNQLGSELNLSINLLVDIDAGIGRTGASFDTAFDLALTVHQHRHTRLKGIQCYAGHFQHILGHDERQQASTALLNKAGQLKQDIEQATGLINLIQSGSGTGTYEIDSDIASVTEIQPGSYTVMDKEYFDIEYNVGHFQSAMTLLTSVISANHSTHVTVDAGTKALYKEATHPQIISQNGENCDDLSYEWHYFGDEHGKVSGGNLPNVGAVIEMIVPHCDPTINLHDKFYVVEDDIVVAVWDIALRGKLA
;
A
#
# COMPACT_ATOMS: atom_id res chain seq x y z
N MET A 1 13.53 -10.55 22.83
CA MET A 1 12.22 -9.94 22.54
C MET A 1 11.13 -10.99 22.39
N ILE A 2 11.33 -12.06 21.60
CA ILE A 2 10.32 -13.16 21.47
C ILE A 2 10.02 -13.77 22.85
N GLY A 3 8.75 -13.98 23.13
CA GLY A 3 8.22 -14.46 24.43
C GLY A 3 7.92 -13.39 25.46
N LYS A 4 8.25 -12.12 25.19
CA LYS A 4 7.89 -11.00 26.06
C LYS A 4 6.51 -10.44 25.73
N HIS A 5 5.87 -9.85 26.74
CA HIS A 5 4.66 -9.07 26.54
C HIS A 5 4.98 -7.77 25.75
N LYS A 6 4.07 -7.30 24.89
CA LYS A 6 4.29 -6.10 24.07
C LYS A 6 4.64 -4.85 24.87
N LEU A 7 4.10 -4.71 26.10
CA LEU A 7 4.40 -3.58 26.97
C LEU A 7 5.83 -3.58 27.56
N GLU A 8 6.60 -4.66 27.35
CA GLU A 8 8.01 -4.74 27.72
C GLU A 8 8.96 -4.36 26.55
N LEU A 9 8.40 -3.97 25.41
CA LEU A 9 9.17 -3.53 24.27
C LEU A 9 9.76 -2.14 24.52
N ASP A 10 10.93 -1.90 23.93
CA ASP A 10 11.52 -0.57 23.88
C ASP A 10 10.75 0.30 22.87
N THR A 11 10.50 1.55 23.23
CA THR A 11 9.67 2.49 22.48
C THR A 11 10.48 3.63 21.87
N PRO A 12 10.01 4.31 20.80
CA PRO A 12 8.78 3.99 20.07
C PRO A 12 8.95 2.78 19.15
N CYS A 13 7.90 1.96 18.99
CA CYS A 13 7.97 0.81 18.11
C CYS A 13 6.61 0.47 17.48
N LEU A 14 6.65 -0.20 16.31
CA LEU A 14 5.46 -0.70 15.63
C LEU A 14 5.17 -2.15 16.08
N VAL A 15 3.93 -2.39 16.46
CA VAL A 15 3.41 -3.71 16.83
C VAL A 15 2.36 -4.15 15.82
N ILE A 16 2.42 -5.42 15.39
CA ILE A 16 1.39 -6.05 14.56
C ILE A 16 0.71 -7.15 15.33
N ASP A 17 -0.60 -7.05 15.50
CA ASP A 17 -1.47 -8.14 15.91
C ASP A 17 -1.64 -9.09 14.72
N LYS A 18 -1.02 -10.27 14.82
CA LYS A 18 -0.98 -11.25 13.73
C LYS A 18 -2.35 -11.79 13.37
N ASN A 19 -3.23 -11.99 14.34
CA ASN A 19 -4.56 -12.51 14.11
C ASN A 19 -5.41 -11.51 13.32
N LYS A 20 -5.37 -10.24 13.70
CA LYS A 20 -6.05 -9.17 12.97
C LYS A 20 -5.51 -9.01 11.56
N LEU A 21 -4.18 -9.06 11.37
CA LEU A 21 -3.55 -9.00 10.06
C LEU A 21 -4.03 -10.13 9.15
N ILE A 22 -4.03 -11.37 9.63
CA ILE A 22 -4.50 -12.53 8.88
C ILE A 22 -5.98 -12.39 8.54
N ASN A 23 -6.82 -11.99 9.51
CA ASN A 23 -8.24 -11.76 9.29
C ASN A 23 -8.49 -10.71 8.20
N ASN A 24 -7.75 -9.60 8.20
CA ASN A 24 -7.86 -8.57 7.17
C ASN A 24 -7.51 -9.13 5.78
N ILE A 25 -6.42 -9.89 5.68
CA ILE A 25 -5.98 -10.51 4.42
C ILE A 25 -7.04 -11.48 3.90
N GLU A 26 -7.56 -12.36 4.75
CA GLU A 26 -8.61 -13.32 4.37
C GLU A 26 -9.93 -12.65 4.00
N MET A 27 -10.33 -11.61 4.72
CA MET A 27 -11.55 -10.86 4.44
C MET A 27 -11.48 -10.22 3.05
N MET A 28 -10.35 -9.58 2.69
CA MET A 28 -10.15 -9.00 1.35
C MET A 28 -10.22 -10.08 0.26
N GLN A 29 -9.57 -11.23 0.46
CA GLN A 29 -9.59 -12.32 -0.52
C GLN A 29 -11.00 -12.89 -0.72
N LYS A 30 -11.73 -13.14 0.37
CA LYS A 30 -13.12 -13.61 0.32
C LYS A 30 -14.03 -12.61 -0.38
N PHE A 31 -13.88 -11.33 -0.07
CA PHE A 31 -14.65 -10.26 -0.70
C PHE A 31 -14.41 -10.21 -2.23
N ALA A 32 -13.13 -10.13 -2.63
CA ALA A 32 -12.77 -10.06 -4.03
C ALA A 32 -13.24 -11.30 -4.82
N ALA A 33 -13.07 -12.49 -4.25
CA ALA A 33 -13.52 -13.75 -4.86
C ALA A 33 -15.04 -13.77 -5.06
N ALA A 34 -15.82 -13.28 -4.10
CA ALA A 34 -17.29 -13.17 -4.22
C ALA A 34 -17.73 -12.22 -5.35
N LYS A 35 -16.89 -11.26 -5.71
CA LYS A 35 -17.08 -10.32 -6.82
C LYS A 35 -16.39 -10.75 -8.12
N SER A 36 -15.80 -11.98 -8.15
CA SER A 36 -15.00 -12.48 -9.28
C SER A 36 -13.83 -11.58 -9.65
N LYS A 37 -13.22 -10.92 -8.65
CA LYS A 37 -12.03 -10.08 -8.81
C LYS A 37 -10.80 -10.77 -8.24
N GLN A 38 -9.64 -10.44 -8.83
CA GLN A 38 -8.34 -10.88 -8.31
C GLN A 38 -7.75 -9.81 -7.40
N VAL A 39 -6.94 -10.22 -6.43
CA VAL A 39 -6.21 -9.29 -5.56
C VAL A 39 -4.72 -9.36 -5.90
N ARG A 40 -4.15 -8.20 -6.23
CA ARG A 40 -2.70 -7.97 -6.37
C ARG A 40 -2.32 -6.86 -5.40
N PRO A 41 -2.20 -7.16 -4.10
CA PRO A 41 -2.08 -6.14 -3.06
C PRO A 41 -0.81 -5.31 -3.21
N HIS A 42 -0.86 -4.07 -2.73
CA HIS A 42 0.24 -3.12 -2.91
C HIS A 42 1.18 -3.10 -1.69
N ALA A 43 2.38 -3.67 -1.84
CA ALA A 43 3.36 -3.78 -0.77
C ALA A 43 4.04 -2.45 -0.38
N LYS A 44 3.80 -1.33 -1.11
CA LYS A 44 4.31 -0.01 -0.71
C LYS A 44 3.87 0.39 0.70
N THR A 45 2.73 -0.13 1.15
CA THR A 45 2.18 0.15 2.49
C THR A 45 3.03 -0.47 3.57
N HIS A 46 3.14 -1.79 3.60
CA HIS A 46 3.78 -2.51 4.71
C HIS A 46 5.27 -2.77 4.51
N LYS A 47 5.79 -2.73 3.27
CA LYS A 47 7.21 -2.88 2.93
C LYS A 47 7.90 -4.13 3.51
N CYS A 48 7.14 -5.20 3.79
CA CYS A 48 7.56 -6.40 4.51
C CYS A 48 7.35 -7.65 3.64
N VAL A 49 8.39 -8.49 3.55
CA VAL A 49 8.37 -9.72 2.74
C VAL A 49 7.42 -10.76 3.33
N GLU A 50 7.38 -10.88 4.65
CA GLU A 50 6.53 -11.84 5.37
C GLU A 50 5.05 -11.55 5.12
N ILE A 51 4.64 -10.27 5.11
CA ILE A 51 3.27 -9.88 4.79
C ILE A 51 2.94 -10.20 3.33
N CYS A 52 3.86 -9.94 2.38
CA CYS A 52 3.67 -10.37 0.99
C CYS A 52 3.43 -11.88 0.89
N GLN A 53 4.18 -12.69 1.63
CA GLN A 53 4.02 -14.15 1.62
C GLN A 53 2.67 -14.58 2.21
N LEU A 54 2.20 -13.93 3.29
CA LEU A 54 0.87 -14.18 3.84
C LEU A 54 -0.23 -13.86 2.83
N GLN A 55 -0.12 -12.75 2.11
CA GLN A 55 -1.07 -12.37 1.06
C GLN A 55 -1.10 -13.37 -0.11
N LEU A 56 0.07 -13.83 -0.56
CA LEU A 56 0.16 -14.85 -1.61
C LEU A 56 -0.42 -16.19 -1.15
N ASN A 57 -0.13 -16.61 0.08
CA ASN A 57 -0.67 -17.84 0.65
C ASN A 57 -2.20 -17.80 0.79
N ALA A 58 -2.77 -16.61 1.00
CA ALA A 58 -4.22 -16.40 1.06
C ALA A 58 -4.90 -16.35 -0.33
N GLY A 59 -4.13 -16.36 -1.43
CA GLY A 59 -4.67 -16.41 -2.80
C GLY A 59 -4.45 -15.17 -3.65
N SER A 60 -3.63 -14.20 -3.21
CA SER A 60 -3.24 -13.08 -4.07
C SER A 60 -2.49 -13.55 -5.31
N ILE A 61 -2.80 -12.98 -6.48
CA ILE A 61 -2.22 -13.41 -7.77
C ILE A 61 -0.80 -12.89 -8.03
N GLY A 62 -0.26 -12.10 -7.13
CA GLY A 62 1.04 -11.43 -7.20
C GLY A 62 1.05 -10.24 -6.26
N ILE A 63 2.08 -9.39 -6.38
CA ILE A 63 2.28 -8.22 -5.52
C ILE A 63 2.52 -6.98 -6.40
N SER A 64 1.81 -5.89 -6.10
CA SER A 64 2.06 -4.56 -6.66
C SER A 64 3.11 -3.83 -5.82
N ILE A 65 3.98 -3.09 -6.49
CA ILE A 65 5.06 -2.32 -5.87
C ILE A 65 5.39 -1.08 -6.69
N THR A 66 5.88 -0.01 -6.06
CA THR A 66 6.10 1.26 -6.78
C THR A 66 7.53 1.40 -7.32
N LYS A 67 8.53 1.05 -6.54
CA LYS A 67 9.94 1.34 -6.86
C LYS A 67 10.71 0.10 -7.34
N PRO A 68 11.57 0.25 -8.37
CA PRO A 68 12.41 -0.87 -8.83
C PRO A 68 13.30 -1.47 -7.74
N ALA A 69 13.83 -0.66 -6.83
CA ALA A 69 14.66 -1.16 -5.73
C ALA A 69 13.85 -2.04 -4.75
N GLU A 70 12.59 -1.69 -4.47
CA GLU A 70 11.68 -2.53 -3.69
C GLU A 70 11.35 -3.83 -4.42
N ALA A 71 11.01 -3.75 -5.72
CA ALA A 71 10.72 -4.92 -6.54
C ALA A 71 11.93 -5.88 -6.63
N TYR A 72 13.15 -5.34 -6.65
CA TYR A 72 14.36 -6.16 -6.67
C TYR A 72 14.54 -6.96 -5.35
N GLU A 73 14.29 -6.33 -4.19
CA GLU A 73 14.31 -7.04 -2.90
C GLU A 73 13.25 -8.15 -2.85
N LEU A 74 12.02 -7.87 -3.32
CA LEU A 74 10.98 -8.89 -3.41
C LEU A 74 11.37 -10.04 -4.34
N ALA A 75 11.93 -9.73 -5.52
CA ALA A 75 12.38 -10.75 -6.47
C ALA A 75 13.50 -11.65 -5.89
N LYS A 76 14.45 -11.08 -5.11
CA LYS A 76 15.46 -11.83 -4.36
C LYS A 76 14.83 -12.74 -3.30
N ALA A 77 13.80 -12.27 -2.63
CA ALA A 77 13.02 -13.06 -1.67
C ALA A 77 12.09 -14.09 -2.35
N LYS A 78 12.22 -14.30 -3.66
CA LYS A 78 11.44 -15.23 -4.48
C LYS A 78 9.95 -14.91 -4.57
N ILE A 79 9.54 -13.68 -4.28
CA ILE A 79 8.20 -13.19 -4.59
C ILE A 79 8.09 -13.04 -6.11
N ARG A 80 7.03 -13.60 -6.68
CA ARG A 80 6.78 -13.67 -8.12
C ARG A 80 5.55 -12.89 -8.53
N HIS A 81 5.31 -12.77 -9.85
CA HIS A 81 4.15 -12.08 -10.43
C HIS A 81 4.03 -10.63 -9.93
N LEU A 82 5.18 -9.92 -9.90
CA LEU A 82 5.23 -8.52 -9.49
C LEU A 82 4.57 -7.62 -10.54
N LEU A 83 3.95 -6.52 -10.10
CA LEU A 83 3.54 -5.40 -10.94
C LEU A 83 4.23 -4.13 -10.41
N ILE A 84 5.10 -3.53 -11.22
CA ILE A 84 5.71 -2.24 -10.91
C ILE A 84 4.79 -1.15 -11.42
N THR A 85 4.19 -0.40 -10.51
CA THR A 85 3.07 0.54 -10.75
C THR A 85 3.52 1.97 -11.08
N SER A 86 4.81 2.19 -11.37
CA SER A 86 5.34 3.47 -11.82
C SER A 86 6.23 3.30 -13.05
N PRO A 87 6.25 4.26 -13.99
CA PRO A 87 7.14 4.22 -15.15
C PRO A 87 8.62 4.16 -14.75
N ILE A 88 9.42 3.41 -15.51
CA ILE A 88 10.85 3.20 -15.28
C ILE A 88 11.62 3.80 -16.45
N VAL A 89 12.23 4.97 -16.27
CA VAL A 89 12.81 5.75 -17.38
C VAL A 89 14.30 6.05 -17.28
N THR A 90 14.90 5.97 -16.07
CA THR A 90 16.32 6.31 -15.92
C THR A 90 17.22 5.09 -16.18
N LYS A 91 18.41 5.33 -16.73
CA LYS A 91 19.40 4.27 -17.02
C LYS A 91 19.68 3.37 -15.82
N HIS A 92 19.81 3.95 -14.62
CA HIS A 92 20.05 3.19 -13.40
C HIS A 92 18.84 2.30 -13.01
N LYS A 93 17.63 2.81 -13.14
CA LYS A 93 16.40 2.05 -12.86
C LYS A 93 16.15 0.96 -13.90
N LEU A 94 16.44 1.21 -15.18
CA LEU A 94 16.40 0.19 -16.22
C LEU A 94 17.43 -0.93 -15.97
N ALA A 95 18.62 -0.60 -15.49
CA ALA A 95 19.59 -1.62 -15.07
C ALA A 95 19.12 -2.44 -13.88
N THR A 96 18.39 -1.83 -12.94
CA THR A 96 17.75 -2.56 -11.84
C THR A 96 16.60 -3.45 -12.35
N LEU A 97 15.78 -2.93 -13.26
CA LEU A 97 14.73 -3.72 -13.93
C LEU A 97 15.30 -4.95 -14.65
N ALA A 98 16.44 -4.80 -15.34
CA ALA A 98 17.12 -5.96 -15.95
C ALA A 98 17.46 -7.07 -14.95
N LYS A 99 17.87 -6.70 -13.72
CA LYS A 99 18.13 -7.68 -12.66
C LYS A 99 16.83 -8.32 -12.16
N ILE A 100 15.76 -7.54 -12.03
CA ILE A 100 14.44 -8.05 -11.64
C ILE A 100 13.95 -9.06 -12.67
N LEU A 101 13.96 -8.71 -13.97
CA LEU A 101 13.49 -9.58 -15.05
C LEU A 101 14.28 -10.89 -15.18
N LYS A 102 15.57 -10.90 -14.78
CA LYS A 102 16.35 -12.14 -14.69
C LYS A 102 15.90 -13.06 -13.56
N LEU A 103 15.39 -12.51 -12.46
CA LEU A 103 14.89 -13.26 -11.30
C LEU A 103 13.41 -13.61 -11.43
N ALA A 104 12.61 -12.72 -12.01
CA ALA A 104 11.15 -12.79 -12.12
C ALA A 104 10.72 -12.28 -13.52
N PRO A 105 10.91 -13.07 -14.59
CA PRO A 105 10.64 -12.64 -15.98
C PRO A 105 9.17 -12.35 -16.26
N GLU A 106 8.27 -12.85 -15.44
CA GLU A 106 6.81 -12.60 -15.51
C GLU A 106 6.40 -11.23 -14.96
N THR A 107 7.33 -10.46 -14.37
CA THR A 107 7.06 -9.12 -13.84
C THR A 107 6.41 -8.23 -14.90
N MET A 108 5.32 -7.57 -14.50
CA MET A 108 4.66 -6.55 -15.31
C MET A 108 5.14 -5.15 -14.90
N ILE A 109 5.19 -4.23 -15.85
CA ILE A 109 5.57 -2.84 -15.63
C ILE A 109 4.56 -1.94 -16.31
N VAL A 110 4.29 -0.79 -15.73
CA VAL A 110 3.46 0.22 -16.42
C VAL A 110 4.28 1.07 -17.38
N VAL A 111 3.62 1.55 -18.43
CA VAL A 111 4.18 2.47 -19.43
C VAL A 111 3.17 3.56 -19.71
N ASP A 112 3.62 4.81 -19.85
CA ASP A 112 2.76 5.98 -20.07
C ASP A 112 3.16 6.86 -21.25
N SER A 113 4.24 6.49 -21.97
CA SER A 113 4.74 7.28 -23.10
C SER A 113 5.51 6.42 -24.10
N GLU A 114 5.53 6.86 -25.35
CA GLU A 114 6.31 6.21 -26.41
C GLU A 114 7.82 6.20 -26.11
N ALA A 115 8.34 7.28 -25.51
CA ALA A 115 9.74 7.36 -25.12
C ALA A 115 10.12 6.28 -24.10
N ASN A 116 9.26 6.04 -23.09
CA ASN A 116 9.46 4.97 -22.11
C ASN A 116 9.28 3.58 -22.76
N LEU A 117 8.29 3.43 -23.65
CA LEU A 117 8.08 2.20 -24.40
C LEU A 117 9.32 1.82 -25.24
N ALA A 118 9.92 2.78 -25.94
CA ALA A 118 11.14 2.55 -26.72
C ALA A 118 12.29 2.02 -25.84
N GLN A 119 12.48 2.59 -24.65
CA GLN A 119 13.49 2.12 -23.68
C GLN A 119 13.21 0.70 -23.20
N LEU A 120 11.95 0.37 -22.88
CA LEU A 120 11.55 -0.96 -22.43
C LEU A 120 11.69 -1.99 -23.55
N ASN A 121 11.31 -1.65 -24.80
CA ASN A 121 11.49 -2.53 -25.96
C ASN A 121 12.97 -2.79 -26.24
N GLN A 122 13.84 -1.78 -26.14
CA GLN A 122 15.28 -1.95 -26.24
C GLN A 122 15.81 -2.89 -25.15
N LEU A 123 15.42 -2.68 -23.90
CA LEU A 123 15.82 -3.54 -22.80
C LEU A 123 15.35 -4.99 -23.02
N GLY A 124 14.12 -5.20 -23.51
CA GLY A 124 13.60 -6.51 -23.87
C GLY A 124 14.45 -7.19 -24.94
N SER A 125 14.87 -6.42 -25.97
CA SER A 125 15.80 -6.91 -27.02
C SER A 125 17.14 -7.32 -26.44
N GLU A 126 17.73 -6.51 -25.57
CA GLU A 126 19.03 -6.79 -24.93
C GLU A 126 19.00 -8.05 -24.05
N LEU A 127 17.87 -8.30 -23.39
CA LEU A 127 17.65 -9.45 -22.51
C LEU A 127 17.10 -10.68 -23.27
N ASN A 128 16.76 -10.53 -24.55
CA ASN A 128 16.04 -11.53 -25.34
C ASN A 128 14.74 -12.00 -24.66
N LEU A 129 13.98 -11.05 -24.14
CA LEU A 129 12.69 -11.23 -23.46
C LEU A 129 11.58 -10.41 -24.12
N SER A 130 10.33 -10.80 -23.90
CA SER A 130 9.14 -9.97 -24.11
C SER A 130 8.66 -9.42 -22.77
N ILE A 131 8.80 -8.11 -22.55
CA ILE A 131 8.43 -7.46 -21.28
C ILE A 131 6.91 -7.27 -21.22
N ASN A 132 6.28 -7.72 -20.13
CA ASN A 132 4.85 -7.56 -19.93
C ASN A 132 4.52 -6.12 -19.50
N LEU A 133 3.63 -5.44 -20.21
CA LEU A 133 3.31 -4.04 -20.00
C LEU A 133 1.80 -3.83 -19.76
N LEU A 134 1.49 -2.94 -18.83
CA LEU A 134 0.18 -2.29 -18.72
C LEU A 134 0.34 -0.83 -19.12
N VAL A 135 -0.58 -0.30 -19.91
CA VAL A 135 -0.62 1.14 -20.17
C VAL A 135 -1.18 1.83 -18.93
N ASP A 136 -0.40 2.75 -18.35
CA ASP A 136 -0.85 3.56 -17.21
C ASP A 136 -1.71 4.72 -17.72
N ILE A 137 -2.87 4.92 -17.08
CA ILE A 137 -3.85 5.94 -17.44
C ILE A 137 -3.85 7.02 -16.36
N ASP A 138 -3.73 8.28 -16.75
CA ASP A 138 -3.95 9.39 -15.82
C ASP A 138 -5.41 9.42 -15.37
N ALA A 139 -5.59 9.11 -14.12
CA ALA A 139 -6.90 9.11 -13.46
C ALA A 139 -7.39 10.52 -13.08
N GLY A 140 -6.72 11.57 -13.55
CA GLY A 140 -7.03 12.97 -13.22
C GLY A 140 -6.21 13.53 -12.05
N ILE A 141 -5.22 12.77 -11.54
CA ILE A 141 -4.27 13.28 -10.53
C ILE A 141 -3.19 14.17 -11.15
N GLY A 142 -2.87 13.95 -12.44
CA GLY A 142 -1.75 14.63 -13.10
C GLY A 142 -0.38 14.18 -12.59
N ARG A 143 -0.26 12.94 -12.11
CA ARG A 143 0.99 12.40 -11.53
C ARG A 143 1.81 11.61 -12.53
N THR A 144 1.26 10.55 -13.08
CA THR A 144 1.76 9.69 -14.15
C THR A 144 0.58 9.20 -14.96
N GLY A 145 0.84 8.55 -16.09
CA GLY A 145 -0.18 7.99 -16.95
C GLY A 145 -0.39 8.76 -18.23
N ALA A 146 -0.71 8.05 -19.30
CA ALA A 146 -1.15 8.61 -20.57
C ALA A 146 -2.58 9.17 -20.42
N SER A 147 -2.89 10.25 -21.15
CA SER A 147 -4.27 10.72 -21.25
C SER A 147 -5.15 9.66 -21.93
N PHE A 148 -6.46 9.69 -21.70
CA PHE A 148 -7.39 8.79 -22.40
C PHE A 148 -7.27 8.89 -23.92
N ASP A 149 -6.96 10.10 -24.45
CA ASP A 149 -6.84 10.36 -25.88
C ASP A 149 -5.59 9.71 -26.49
N THR A 150 -4.51 9.58 -25.73
CA THR A 150 -3.22 9.02 -26.20
C THR A 150 -3.01 7.56 -25.78
N ALA A 151 -3.71 7.07 -24.78
CA ALA A 151 -3.52 5.74 -24.22
C ALA A 151 -3.90 4.62 -25.21
N PHE A 152 -4.89 4.85 -26.07
CA PHE A 152 -5.29 3.90 -27.10
C PHE A 152 -4.15 3.65 -28.08
N ASP A 153 -3.59 4.71 -28.68
CA ASP A 153 -2.49 4.61 -29.64
C ASP A 153 -1.24 4.02 -28.99
N LEU A 154 -0.94 4.42 -27.76
CA LEU A 154 0.17 3.83 -27.00
C LEU A 154 -0.03 2.30 -26.80
N ALA A 155 -1.23 1.84 -26.49
CA ALA A 155 -1.52 0.42 -26.36
C ALA A 155 -1.33 -0.36 -27.68
N LEU A 156 -1.75 0.22 -28.81
CA LEU A 156 -1.52 -0.37 -30.11
C LEU A 156 -0.02 -0.44 -30.42
N THR A 157 0.74 0.61 -30.10
CA THR A 157 2.19 0.64 -30.26
C THR A 157 2.88 -0.42 -29.38
N VAL A 158 2.45 -0.58 -28.11
CA VAL A 158 2.94 -1.67 -27.23
C VAL A 158 2.70 -3.04 -27.87
N HIS A 159 1.50 -3.26 -28.45
CA HIS A 159 1.15 -4.53 -29.07
C HIS A 159 2.01 -4.85 -30.31
N GLN A 160 2.40 -3.83 -31.08
CA GLN A 160 3.19 -3.97 -32.31
C GLN A 160 4.69 -4.22 -32.06
N HIS A 161 5.22 -3.81 -30.91
CA HIS A 161 6.63 -3.97 -30.59
C HIS A 161 7.01 -5.42 -30.30
N ARG A 162 8.13 -5.90 -30.85
CA ARG A 162 8.58 -7.29 -30.78
C ARG A 162 8.93 -7.76 -29.38
N HIS A 163 9.50 -6.88 -28.57
CA HIS A 163 10.05 -7.21 -27.25
C HIS A 163 9.19 -6.69 -26.10
N THR A 164 7.93 -6.36 -26.39
CA THR A 164 6.92 -6.04 -25.38
C THR A 164 5.67 -6.88 -25.59
N ARG A 165 4.88 -7.03 -24.53
CA ARG A 165 3.60 -7.75 -24.56
C ARG A 165 2.57 -6.94 -23.81
N LEU A 166 1.56 -6.46 -24.52
CA LEU A 166 0.42 -5.79 -23.89
C LEU A 166 -0.36 -6.76 -23.02
N LYS A 167 -0.53 -6.42 -21.74
CA LYS A 167 -1.29 -7.19 -20.75
C LYS A 167 -2.58 -6.50 -20.34
N GLY A 168 -2.72 -5.20 -20.62
CA GLY A 168 -3.89 -4.41 -20.27
C GLY A 168 -3.56 -2.98 -19.89
N ILE A 169 -4.36 -2.43 -18.99
CA ILE A 169 -4.25 -1.06 -18.51
C ILE A 169 -4.18 -1.01 -16.99
N GLN A 170 -3.56 0.03 -16.45
CA GLN A 170 -3.65 0.45 -15.05
C GLN A 170 -4.35 1.80 -14.99
N CYS A 171 -5.34 1.95 -14.09
CA CYS A 171 -5.99 3.23 -13.81
C CYS A 171 -6.22 3.35 -12.30
N TYR A 172 -5.37 4.14 -11.62
CA TYR A 172 -5.41 4.30 -10.17
C TYR A 172 -5.77 5.72 -9.76
N ALA A 173 -6.94 5.89 -9.16
CA ALA A 173 -7.44 7.15 -8.66
C ALA A 173 -7.13 7.35 -7.16
N GLY A 174 -5.88 7.71 -6.85
CA GLY A 174 -5.43 7.90 -5.47
C GLY A 174 -6.20 8.98 -4.71
N HIS A 175 -6.61 10.04 -5.38
CA HIS A 175 -7.39 11.14 -4.78
C HIS A 175 -8.82 10.75 -4.39
N PHE A 176 -9.37 9.66 -4.93
CA PHE A 176 -10.69 9.17 -4.51
C PHE A 176 -10.64 8.33 -3.22
N GLN A 177 -9.45 7.82 -2.85
CA GLN A 177 -9.30 6.92 -1.71
C GLN A 177 -9.68 7.56 -0.37
N HIS A 178 -9.65 8.89 -0.28
CA HIS A 178 -9.86 9.67 0.94
C HIS A 178 -11.13 10.54 0.89
N ILE A 179 -11.99 10.36 -0.11
CA ILE A 179 -13.33 10.97 -0.09
C ILE A 179 -14.13 10.28 1.02
N LEU A 180 -14.58 11.06 2.01
CA LEU A 180 -15.21 10.50 3.21
C LEU A 180 -16.56 9.86 2.90
N GLY A 181 -17.45 10.59 2.20
CA GLY A 181 -18.78 10.12 1.85
C GLY A 181 -18.77 8.98 0.82
N HIS A 182 -19.47 7.89 1.11
CA HIS A 182 -19.53 6.72 0.24
C HIS A 182 -20.11 7.05 -1.14
N ASP A 183 -21.25 7.74 -1.21
CA ASP A 183 -21.94 8.02 -2.49
C ASP A 183 -21.11 8.89 -3.43
N GLU A 184 -20.45 9.93 -2.90
CA GLU A 184 -19.55 10.80 -3.68
C GLU A 184 -18.37 9.99 -4.23
N ARG A 185 -17.75 9.17 -3.39
CA ARG A 185 -16.64 8.30 -3.77
C ARG A 185 -17.07 7.27 -4.82
N GLN A 186 -18.28 6.71 -4.67
CA GLN A 186 -18.85 5.75 -5.62
C GLN A 186 -19.11 6.42 -6.99
N GLN A 187 -19.70 7.59 -7.01
CA GLN A 187 -19.98 8.30 -8.26
C GLN A 187 -18.68 8.61 -9.02
N ALA A 188 -17.68 9.15 -8.32
CA ALA A 188 -16.39 9.52 -8.92
C ALA A 188 -15.64 8.29 -9.47
N SER A 189 -15.50 7.23 -8.66
CA SER A 189 -14.76 6.04 -9.05
C SER A 189 -15.45 5.28 -10.19
N THR A 190 -16.76 5.10 -10.11
CA THR A 190 -17.54 4.38 -11.14
C THR A 190 -17.46 5.08 -12.50
N ALA A 191 -17.57 6.41 -12.54
CA ALA A 191 -17.49 7.16 -13.79
C ALA A 191 -16.12 6.99 -14.47
N LEU A 192 -15.04 7.12 -13.70
CA LEU A 192 -13.68 7.00 -14.19
C LEU A 192 -13.36 5.58 -14.69
N LEU A 193 -13.63 4.57 -13.86
CA LEU A 193 -13.25 3.20 -14.17
C LEU A 193 -14.10 2.57 -15.27
N ASN A 194 -15.35 2.99 -15.46
CA ASN A 194 -16.13 2.62 -16.63
C ASN A 194 -15.55 3.23 -17.92
N LYS A 195 -15.07 4.48 -17.88
CA LYS A 195 -14.35 5.10 -19.02
C LYS A 195 -13.08 4.31 -19.35
N ALA A 196 -12.31 3.91 -18.33
CA ALA A 196 -11.15 3.05 -18.53
C ALA A 196 -11.54 1.66 -19.08
N GLY A 197 -12.67 1.12 -18.63
CA GLY A 197 -13.22 -0.13 -19.15
C GLY A 197 -13.59 -0.06 -20.62
N GLN A 198 -14.19 1.05 -21.08
CA GLN A 198 -14.47 1.27 -22.51
C GLN A 198 -13.17 1.31 -23.33
N LEU A 199 -12.16 2.06 -22.86
CA LEU A 199 -10.85 2.10 -23.52
C LEU A 199 -10.24 0.68 -23.64
N LYS A 200 -10.32 -0.13 -22.56
CA LYS A 200 -9.84 -1.51 -22.61
C LYS A 200 -10.56 -2.34 -23.68
N GLN A 201 -11.88 -2.22 -23.79
CA GLN A 201 -12.67 -2.91 -24.82
C GLN A 201 -12.27 -2.46 -26.23
N ASP A 202 -12.07 -1.17 -26.45
CA ASP A 202 -11.64 -0.64 -27.74
C ASP A 202 -10.25 -1.18 -28.13
N ILE A 203 -9.33 -1.29 -27.16
CA ILE A 203 -8.01 -1.91 -27.34
C ILE A 203 -8.15 -3.41 -27.68
N GLU A 204 -8.99 -4.16 -26.97
CA GLU A 204 -9.25 -5.57 -27.24
C GLU A 204 -9.79 -5.78 -28.66
N GLN A 205 -10.72 -4.94 -29.09
CA GLN A 205 -11.29 -4.98 -30.43
C GLN A 205 -10.25 -4.68 -31.52
N ALA A 206 -9.41 -3.67 -31.30
CA ALA A 206 -8.40 -3.24 -32.31
C ALA A 206 -7.22 -4.22 -32.43
N THR A 207 -6.85 -4.88 -31.32
CA THR A 207 -5.67 -5.78 -31.28
C THR A 207 -6.03 -7.26 -31.49
N GLY A 208 -7.30 -7.62 -31.32
CA GLY A 208 -7.74 -9.02 -31.27
C GLY A 208 -7.33 -9.75 -29.98
N LEU A 209 -6.72 -9.05 -29.03
CA LEU A 209 -6.44 -9.62 -27.71
C LEU A 209 -7.73 -9.78 -26.90
N ILE A 210 -7.75 -10.76 -26.02
CA ILE A 210 -8.88 -11.02 -25.13
C ILE A 210 -8.40 -11.05 -23.67
N ASN A 211 -9.30 -10.75 -22.75
CA ASN A 211 -9.02 -10.80 -21.31
C ASN A 211 -7.87 -9.89 -20.87
N LEU A 212 -7.78 -8.69 -21.44
CA LEU A 212 -6.84 -7.70 -20.98
C LEU A 212 -7.15 -7.32 -19.53
N ILE A 213 -6.09 -7.07 -18.76
CA ILE A 213 -6.18 -6.63 -17.36
C ILE A 213 -6.68 -5.19 -17.32
N GLN A 214 -7.59 -4.89 -16.41
CA GLN A 214 -7.83 -3.56 -15.87
C GLN A 214 -7.52 -3.59 -14.39
N SER A 215 -6.36 -3.03 -14.03
CA SER A 215 -5.82 -3.01 -12.68
C SER A 215 -5.90 -1.62 -12.07
N GLY A 216 -6.18 -1.53 -10.79
CA GLY A 216 -6.29 -0.26 -10.06
C GLY A 216 -6.91 -0.48 -8.69
N SER A 217 -7.71 0.50 -8.23
CA SER A 217 -8.35 0.44 -6.91
C SER A 217 -7.37 0.58 -5.73
N GLY A 218 -7.90 0.86 -4.58
CA GLY A 218 -7.19 0.93 -3.31
C GLY A 218 -8.09 0.58 -2.14
N THR A 219 -7.59 0.75 -0.92
CA THR A 219 -8.34 0.41 0.30
C THR A 219 -9.62 1.23 0.44
N GLY A 220 -9.64 2.50 0.02
CA GLY A 220 -10.82 3.37 0.13
C GLY A 220 -11.90 3.09 -0.91
N THR A 221 -11.59 2.42 -2.04
CA THR A 221 -12.55 2.21 -3.13
C THR A 221 -12.78 0.75 -3.48
N TYR A 222 -12.14 -0.22 -2.79
CA TYR A 222 -12.17 -1.63 -3.17
C TYR A 222 -13.59 -2.20 -3.32
N GLU A 223 -14.53 -1.81 -2.44
CA GLU A 223 -15.91 -2.28 -2.50
C GLU A 223 -16.66 -1.77 -3.73
N ILE A 224 -16.43 -0.51 -4.09
CA ILE A 224 -17.03 0.16 -5.24
C ILE A 224 -16.46 -0.41 -6.54
N ASP A 225 -15.13 -0.44 -6.62
CA ASP A 225 -14.41 -0.81 -7.83
C ASP A 225 -14.62 -2.28 -8.18
N SER A 226 -14.82 -3.12 -7.18
CA SER A 226 -15.10 -4.54 -7.38
C SER A 226 -16.48 -4.81 -8.01
N ASP A 227 -17.41 -3.87 -7.96
CA ASP A 227 -18.71 -3.97 -8.65
C ASP A 227 -18.64 -3.56 -10.12
N ILE A 228 -17.52 -2.98 -10.57
CA ILE A 228 -17.34 -2.57 -11.96
C ILE A 228 -16.90 -3.78 -12.79
N ALA A 229 -17.69 -4.16 -13.79
CA ALA A 229 -17.48 -5.38 -14.56
C ALA A 229 -16.11 -5.42 -15.27
N SER A 230 -15.63 -4.30 -15.78
CA SER A 230 -14.37 -4.20 -16.54
C SER A 230 -13.11 -4.32 -15.67
N VAL A 231 -13.17 -4.01 -14.38
CA VAL A 231 -12.06 -4.19 -13.42
C VAL A 231 -11.81 -5.69 -13.25
N THR A 232 -10.56 -6.10 -13.40
CA THR A 232 -10.18 -7.53 -13.31
C THR A 232 -9.40 -7.83 -12.03
N GLU A 233 -8.57 -6.88 -11.58
CA GLU A 233 -7.78 -7.01 -10.35
C GLU A 233 -7.74 -5.69 -9.57
N ILE A 234 -7.66 -5.79 -8.25
CA ILE A 234 -7.60 -4.67 -7.32
C ILE A 234 -6.25 -4.64 -6.59
N GLN A 235 -5.77 -3.41 -6.26
CA GLN A 235 -4.44 -3.17 -5.67
C GLN A 235 -4.50 -2.57 -4.24
N PRO A 236 -5.35 -3.04 -3.31
CA PRO A 236 -5.42 -2.46 -1.97
C PRO A 236 -4.11 -2.70 -1.21
N GLY A 237 -3.72 -1.74 -0.37
CA GLY A 237 -2.51 -1.84 0.46
C GLY A 237 -2.82 -1.73 1.95
N SER A 238 -3.34 -0.59 2.37
CA SER A 238 -3.54 -0.22 3.78
C SER A 238 -4.54 -1.10 4.53
N TYR A 239 -5.41 -1.82 3.83
CA TYR A 239 -6.36 -2.78 4.43
C TYR A 239 -5.67 -3.82 5.34
N THR A 240 -4.40 -4.14 5.06
CA THR A 240 -3.64 -5.13 5.84
C THR A 240 -3.47 -4.73 7.29
N VAL A 241 -3.14 -3.47 7.53
CA VAL A 241 -2.79 -2.94 8.85
C VAL A 241 -3.76 -1.88 9.35
N MET A 242 -4.43 -1.18 8.45
CA MET A 242 -5.33 -0.05 8.66
C MET A 242 -4.65 1.13 9.38
N ASP A 243 -5.28 2.28 9.29
CA ASP A 243 -4.87 3.51 9.96
C ASP A 243 -6.07 4.43 10.20
N LYS A 244 -5.84 5.56 10.87
CA LYS A 244 -6.91 6.50 11.23
C LYS A 244 -7.59 7.11 10.02
N GLU A 245 -6.84 7.44 8.95
CA GLU A 245 -7.42 8.02 7.73
C GLU A 245 -8.44 7.08 7.07
N TYR A 246 -8.12 5.79 6.98
CA TYR A 246 -9.04 4.81 6.41
C TYR A 246 -10.18 4.42 7.35
N PHE A 247 -10.03 4.57 8.67
CA PHE A 247 -11.14 4.41 9.61
C PHE A 247 -12.16 5.55 9.55
N ASP A 248 -11.75 6.73 9.10
CA ASP A 248 -12.64 7.90 8.97
C ASP A 248 -13.50 7.86 7.71
N ILE A 249 -13.28 6.91 6.81
CA ILE A 249 -14.03 6.74 5.56
C ILE A 249 -15.28 5.90 5.81
N GLU A 250 -16.40 6.28 5.20
CA GLU A 250 -17.63 5.49 5.22
C GLU A 250 -17.53 4.28 4.29
N TYR A 251 -17.82 3.09 4.80
CA TYR A 251 -17.92 1.83 4.05
C TYR A 251 -19.30 1.23 4.20
N ASN A 252 -19.82 0.58 3.12
CA ASN A 252 -21.07 -0.17 3.16
C ASN A 252 -20.86 -1.65 3.53
N VAL A 253 -19.65 -2.16 3.38
CA VAL A 253 -19.23 -3.48 3.83
C VAL A 253 -18.37 -3.34 5.08
N GLY A 254 -18.30 -4.35 5.93
CA GLY A 254 -17.61 -4.28 7.20
C GLY A 254 -16.18 -3.70 7.15
N HIS A 255 -15.73 -3.16 8.26
CA HIS A 255 -14.41 -2.54 8.39
C HIS A 255 -13.32 -3.59 8.62
N PHE A 256 -12.13 -3.36 8.05
CA PHE A 256 -10.91 -4.05 8.44
C PHE A 256 -10.50 -3.64 9.86
N GLN A 257 -9.77 -4.51 10.54
CA GLN A 257 -9.30 -4.26 11.90
C GLN A 257 -7.98 -3.47 11.88
N SER A 258 -7.75 -2.60 12.90
CA SER A 258 -6.41 -2.06 13.16
C SER A 258 -5.49 -3.18 13.60
N ALA A 259 -4.71 -3.69 12.65
CA ALA A 259 -3.75 -4.76 12.93
C ALA A 259 -2.37 -4.20 13.30
N MET A 260 -2.10 -2.93 13.06
CA MET A 260 -0.85 -2.28 13.44
C MET A 260 -1.12 -1.10 14.38
N THR A 261 -0.33 -1.02 15.43
CA THR A 261 -0.31 0.10 16.37
C THR A 261 1.13 0.58 16.60
N LEU A 262 1.27 1.79 17.15
CA LEU A 262 2.53 2.29 17.66
C LEU A 262 2.48 2.32 19.18
N LEU A 263 3.53 1.79 19.83
CA LEU A 263 3.76 1.96 21.25
C LEU A 263 4.73 3.12 21.49
N THR A 264 4.43 3.94 22.49
CA THR A 264 5.26 5.05 22.97
C THR A 264 5.24 5.12 24.46
N SER A 265 6.32 5.60 25.09
CA SER A 265 6.42 5.72 26.54
C SER A 265 6.34 7.17 27.00
N VAL A 266 5.72 7.39 28.14
CA VAL A 266 5.73 8.67 28.84
C VAL A 266 7.11 8.90 29.44
N ILE A 267 7.84 9.89 28.95
CA ILE A 267 9.20 10.24 29.40
C ILE A 267 9.23 11.42 30.35
N SER A 268 8.17 12.24 30.39
CA SER A 268 8.05 13.37 31.31
C SER A 268 6.60 13.65 31.68
N ALA A 269 6.34 13.86 32.98
CA ALA A 269 5.02 14.18 33.53
C ALA A 269 5.13 15.39 34.50
N ASN A 270 5.93 16.40 34.18
CA ASN A 270 6.18 17.55 35.03
C ASN A 270 5.12 18.67 34.91
N HIS A 271 4.16 18.50 34.00
CA HIS A 271 3.11 19.49 33.74
C HIS A 271 1.75 18.95 34.18
N SER A 272 0.90 19.82 34.72
CA SER A 272 -0.45 19.46 35.17
C SER A 272 -1.45 19.28 34.02
N THR A 273 -1.10 19.72 32.81
CA THR A 273 -2.00 19.73 31.63
C THR A 273 -1.67 18.68 30.60
N HIS A 274 -0.48 18.10 30.63
CA HIS A 274 -0.03 17.12 29.65
C HIS A 274 1.19 16.34 30.13
N VAL A 275 1.46 15.25 29.42
CA VAL A 275 2.71 14.49 29.51
C VAL A 275 3.44 14.51 28.16
N THR A 276 4.74 14.25 28.18
CA THR A 276 5.58 14.12 26.98
C THR A 276 5.89 12.66 26.75
N VAL A 277 5.72 12.22 25.50
CA VAL A 277 6.04 10.86 25.04
C VAL A 277 7.23 10.88 24.06
N ASP A 278 7.91 9.74 23.89
CA ASP A 278 9.08 9.55 23.03
C ASP A 278 8.78 9.33 21.54
N ALA A 279 7.51 9.39 21.12
CA ALA A 279 7.13 9.35 19.72
C ALA A 279 6.81 10.75 19.19
N GLY A 280 7.70 11.31 18.39
CA GLY A 280 7.51 12.54 17.63
C GLY A 280 7.37 12.27 16.12
N THR A 281 7.70 13.28 15.29
CA THR A 281 7.56 13.20 13.82
C THR A 281 8.53 12.21 13.16
N LYS A 282 9.58 11.78 13.88
CA LYS A 282 10.49 10.72 13.41
C LYS A 282 9.95 9.30 13.66
N ALA A 283 8.89 9.15 14.43
CA ALA A 283 8.22 7.87 14.67
C ALA A 283 6.82 7.80 14.06
N LEU A 284 6.20 8.96 13.78
CA LEU A 284 4.84 9.08 13.25
C LEU A 284 4.77 10.11 12.11
N TYR A 285 4.00 9.79 11.07
CA TYR A 285 3.70 10.75 10.00
C TYR A 285 2.70 11.81 10.48
N LYS A 286 3.00 13.10 10.24
CA LYS A 286 2.23 14.20 10.81
C LYS A 286 1.30 14.96 9.85
N GLU A 287 1.41 14.76 8.54
CA GLU A 287 0.62 15.51 7.55
C GLU A 287 -0.75 14.87 7.27
N ALA A 288 -1.15 13.93 8.09
CA ALA A 288 -2.45 13.29 8.11
C ALA A 288 -3.28 13.77 9.31
N THR A 289 -4.31 13.04 9.67
CA THR A 289 -5.04 13.20 10.92
C THR A 289 -4.14 12.96 12.15
N HIS A 290 -4.64 13.26 13.35
CA HIS A 290 -3.91 12.91 14.59
C HIS A 290 -4.00 11.39 14.84
N PRO A 291 -2.96 10.77 15.44
CA PRO A 291 -3.05 9.39 15.91
C PRO A 291 -4.15 9.26 16.96
N GLN A 292 -4.77 8.11 17.02
CA GLN A 292 -5.80 7.81 18.01
C GLN A 292 -5.22 6.96 19.13
N ILE A 293 -5.17 7.47 20.36
CA ILE A 293 -4.82 6.68 21.54
C ILE A 293 -5.94 5.66 21.79
N ILE A 294 -5.56 4.41 22.01
CA ILE A 294 -6.50 3.31 22.26
C ILE A 294 -6.27 2.60 23.59
N SER A 295 -5.06 2.65 24.15
CA SER A 295 -4.79 2.09 25.46
C SER A 295 -3.66 2.79 26.20
N GLN A 296 -3.69 2.66 27.54
CA GLN A 296 -2.64 3.03 28.46
C GLN A 296 -2.30 1.80 29.31
N ASN A 297 -1.04 1.37 29.30
CA ASN A 297 -0.57 0.16 30.00
C ASN A 297 -1.42 -1.09 29.73
N GLY A 298 -1.99 -1.22 28.53
CA GLY A 298 -2.85 -2.31 28.11
C GLY A 298 -4.33 -2.18 28.49
N GLU A 299 -4.72 -1.15 29.23
CA GLU A 299 -6.10 -0.85 29.55
C GLU A 299 -6.67 0.14 28.52
N ASN A 300 -7.88 -0.08 28.03
CA ASN A 300 -8.54 0.80 27.07
C ASN A 300 -8.61 2.24 27.60
N CYS A 301 -8.33 3.19 26.74
CA CYS A 301 -8.28 4.61 27.06
C CYS A 301 -8.83 5.43 25.90
N ASP A 302 -9.83 6.27 26.16
CA ASP A 302 -10.49 7.15 25.19
C ASP A 302 -10.50 8.62 25.61
N ASP A 303 -9.97 8.94 26.80
CA ASP A 303 -9.93 10.29 27.37
C ASP A 303 -8.61 11.03 27.14
N LEU A 304 -7.64 10.40 26.46
CA LEU A 304 -6.37 10.99 26.09
C LEU A 304 -6.34 11.35 24.61
N SER A 305 -5.65 12.44 24.30
CA SER A 305 -5.40 12.91 22.92
C SER A 305 -3.92 13.19 22.71
N TYR A 306 -3.45 12.89 21.50
CA TYR A 306 -2.08 13.17 21.06
C TYR A 306 -2.03 14.44 20.22
N GLU A 307 -1.03 15.27 20.44
CA GLU A 307 -0.79 16.49 19.69
C GLU A 307 0.69 16.62 19.32
N TRP A 308 0.94 17.16 18.11
CA TRP A 308 2.30 17.45 17.63
C TRP A 308 2.89 18.69 18.26
N HIS A 309 2.19 19.80 18.17
CA HIS A 309 2.61 21.15 18.53
C HIS A 309 4.11 21.42 18.32
N TYR A 310 4.75 22.18 19.20
CA TYR A 310 6.16 22.49 19.15
C TYR A 310 7.06 21.46 19.87
N PHE A 311 6.57 20.24 20.12
CA PHE A 311 7.32 19.20 20.81
C PHE A 311 8.44 18.59 19.97
N GLY A 312 8.46 18.86 18.64
CA GLY A 312 9.57 18.57 17.74
C GLY A 312 9.58 17.16 17.20
N ASP A 313 10.77 16.76 16.78
CA ASP A 313 10.96 15.55 15.98
C ASP A 313 10.89 14.27 16.81
N GLU A 314 11.38 14.32 18.04
CA GLU A 314 11.54 13.16 18.90
C GLU A 314 10.41 12.98 19.93
N HIS A 315 9.58 14.00 20.12
CA HIS A 315 8.62 14.04 21.22
C HIS A 315 7.21 14.34 20.74
N GLY A 316 6.22 13.74 21.42
CA GLY A 316 4.80 14.05 21.31
C GLY A 316 4.23 14.55 22.62
N LYS A 317 3.13 15.30 22.52
CA LYS A 317 2.35 15.77 23.66
C LYS A 317 1.09 14.92 23.80
N VAL A 318 0.83 14.41 25.00
CA VAL A 318 -0.42 13.76 25.34
C VAL A 318 -1.14 14.53 26.41
N SER A 319 -2.40 14.87 26.18
CA SER A 319 -3.26 15.62 27.10
C SER A 319 -4.60 14.90 27.27
N GLY A 320 -5.33 15.22 28.31
CA GLY A 320 -6.65 14.61 28.62
C GLY A 320 -6.98 14.56 30.10
N GLY A 321 -7.95 13.72 30.45
CA GLY A 321 -8.47 13.68 31.81
C GLY A 321 -7.52 13.06 32.84
N ASN A 322 -7.15 11.81 32.64
CA ASN A 322 -6.27 11.05 33.56
C ASN A 322 -4.87 10.93 32.96
N LEU A 323 -4.02 11.90 33.22
CA LEU A 323 -2.65 11.90 32.68
C LEU A 323 -1.83 10.73 33.25
N PRO A 324 -1.15 9.95 32.38
CA PRO A 324 -0.34 8.82 32.82
C PRO A 324 0.94 9.25 33.53
N ASN A 325 1.47 8.37 34.38
CA ASN A 325 2.74 8.55 35.05
C ASN A 325 3.93 8.31 34.11
N VAL A 326 5.11 8.83 34.48
CA VAL A 326 6.38 8.51 33.79
C VAL A 326 6.57 6.99 33.74
N GLY A 327 6.96 6.50 32.55
CA GLY A 327 7.15 5.09 32.27
C GLY A 327 5.88 4.34 31.82
N ALA A 328 4.71 4.99 31.82
CA ALA A 328 3.51 4.40 31.27
C ALA A 328 3.64 4.23 29.73
N VAL A 329 3.17 3.10 29.22
CA VAL A 329 3.14 2.80 27.79
C VAL A 329 1.78 3.19 27.21
N ILE A 330 1.78 3.97 26.15
CA ILE A 330 0.61 4.38 25.39
C ILE A 330 0.63 3.66 24.04
N GLU A 331 -0.52 3.09 23.67
CA GLU A 331 -0.73 2.45 22.38
C GLU A 331 -1.67 3.28 21.54
N MET A 332 -1.32 3.50 20.24
CA MET A 332 -2.13 4.31 19.36
C MET A 332 -2.20 3.75 17.93
N ILE A 333 -3.36 3.97 17.30
CA ILE A 333 -3.55 3.81 15.87
C ILE A 333 -2.83 4.97 15.19
N VAL A 334 -1.97 4.64 14.21
CA VAL A 334 -1.18 5.65 13.50
C VAL A 334 -2.05 6.51 12.57
N PRO A 335 -1.65 7.76 12.28
CA PRO A 335 -2.41 8.65 11.39
C PRO A 335 -2.57 8.08 9.98
N HIS A 336 -1.44 7.74 9.35
CA HIS A 336 -1.36 7.09 8.04
C HIS A 336 -0.24 6.05 8.05
N CYS A 337 -0.56 4.82 7.65
CA CYS A 337 0.33 3.67 7.80
C CYS A 337 1.53 3.74 6.84
N ASP A 338 1.33 4.02 5.54
CA ASP A 338 2.38 3.98 4.52
C ASP A 338 3.64 4.79 4.91
N PRO A 339 3.56 6.11 5.18
CA PRO A 339 4.72 6.90 5.54
C PRO A 339 5.23 6.60 6.95
N THR A 340 4.36 6.25 7.91
CA THR A 340 4.77 5.89 9.27
C THR A 340 5.64 4.64 9.27
N ILE A 341 5.24 3.59 8.57
CA ILE A 341 6.00 2.34 8.44
C ILE A 341 7.41 2.60 7.88
N ASN A 342 7.52 3.53 6.93
CA ASN A 342 8.82 3.86 6.33
C ASN A 342 9.81 4.55 7.30
N LEU A 343 9.38 4.96 8.49
CA LEU A 343 10.21 5.52 9.55
C LEU A 343 10.86 4.46 10.45
N HIS A 344 10.38 3.20 10.40
CA HIS A 344 10.80 2.12 11.27
C HIS A 344 11.54 1.01 10.51
N ASP A 345 12.39 0.27 11.23
CA ASP A 345 13.18 -0.82 10.64
C ASP A 345 12.48 -2.17 10.71
N LYS A 346 11.58 -2.37 11.68
CA LYS A 346 10.98 -3.67 11.97
C LYS A 346 9.59 -3.55 12.62
N PHE A 347 8.84 -4.64 12.50
CA PHE A 347 7.61 -4.88 13.24
C PHE A 347 7.86 -5.88 14.36
N TYR A 348 7.29 -5.65 15.53
CA TYR A 348 7.11 -6.65 16.56
C TYR A 348 5.74 -7.30 16.38
N VAL A 349 5.73 -8.59 16.09
CA VAL A 349 4.50 -9.35 15.79
C VAL A 349 4.03 -10.05 17.04
N VAL A 350 2.77 -9.83 17.41
CA VAL A 350 2.20 -10.40 18.63
C VAL A 350 1.01 -11.32 18.34
N GLU A 351 0.86 -12.32 19.19
CA GLU A 351 -0.35 -13.11 19.40
C GLU A 351 -0.70 -13.03 20.89
N ASP A 352 -1.92 -12.65 21.22
CA ASP A 352 -2.38 -12.45 22.61
C ASP A 352 -1.41 -11.57 23.43
N ASP A 353 -0.97 -10.46 22.80
CA ASP A 353 -0.03 -9.48 23.36
C ASP A 353 1.40 -9.99 23.61
N ILE A 354 1.72 -11.26 23.30
CA ILE A 354 3.07 -11.83 23.41
C ILE A 354 3.79 -11.75 22.06
N VAL A 355 5.02 -11.27 22.05
CA VAL A 355 5.86 -11.19 20.85
C VAL A 355 6.21 -12.60 20.39
N VAL A 356 5.71 -12.98 19.21
CA VAL A 356 5.96 -14.29 18.58
C VAL A 356 6.97 -14.22 17.44
N ALA A 357 7.15 -13.04 16.83
CA ALA A 357 8.11 -12.82 15.77
C ALA A 357 8.59 -11.36 15.71
N VAL A 358 9.68 -11.13 15.00
CA VAL A 358 10.13 -9.80 14.60
C VAL A 358 10.37 -9.85 13.09
N TRP A 359 9.68 -9.00 12.34
CA TRP A 359 9.79 -8.92 10.89
C TRP A 359 10.49 -7.65 10.46
N ASP A 360 11.42 -7.75 9.52
CA ASP A 360 12.10 -6.59 8.96
C ASP A 360 11.18 -5.84 7.99
N ILE A 361 11.23 -4.51 8.03
CA ILE A 361 10.63 -3.65 7.01
C ILE A 361 11.65 -3.55 5.86
N ALA A 362 11.88 -4.66 5.19
CA ALA A 362 13.00 -4.88 4.26
C ALA A 362 13.02 -3.92 3.06
N LEU A 363 11.86 -3.35 2.71
CA LEU A 363 11.74 -2.41 1.60
C LEU A 363 11.84 -0.94 2.04
N ARG A 364 12.01 -0.67 3.35
CA ARG A 364 12.22 0.67 3.87
C ARG A 364 13.47 1.31 3.26
N GLY A 365 13.37 2.58 2.89
CA GLY A 365 14.49 3.32 2.30
C GLY A 365 14.86 2.92 0.86
N LYS A 366 14.15 1.95 0.25
CA LYS A 366 14.37 1.52 -1.14
C LYS A 366 13.64 2.46 -2.11
N LEU A 367 14.07 3.71 -2.18
CA LEU A 367 13.38 4.80 -2.89
C LEU A 367 13.76 4.93 -4.37
N ALA A 368 14.82 4.26 -4.84
CA ALA A 368 15.34 4.36 -6.20
C ALA A 368 14.75 3.31 -7.18
#